data_c4b8d83942c7f73d3fb61251db400d7d
#
_entry.id   c4b8d83942c7f73d3fb61251db400d7d
#
_cell.length_a   1.000
_cell.length_b   1.000
_cell.length_c   1.000
_cell.angle_alpha   90.00
_cell.angle_beta   90.00
_cell.angle_gamma   90.00
#
_symmetry.space_group_name_H-M   'P 1'
#
loop_
_entity.id
_entity.type
_entity.pdbx_description
1 polymer ?
#
loop_
_entity_poly.entity_id
_entity_poly.type
_entity_poly.pdbx_seq_one_letter_code
_entity_poly.pdbx_strand_id
1 'polypeptide(L)'
;MRKSRLGKVLIILMTISLMLVSCGVKEWGEEVAAPKDLPIATIKVKDYGTILAELYPQYAPNTVNNFISLANNGFYDGITFHRIVKDFVIQGGDPDGKGTGGPGYSIRGEFKGNGYKYNTLEHDEGVLSMARAKDKDSGGSQFFIMTKKASNLDGSYAGFGKVIEGLDIVHKIEGAEVSGETPKKEIVIEEIRVDTKGVNYPEPEKL
;
A
#
# COMPACT_ATOMS: atom_id res chain seq x y z
N MET A 1 -6.91 66.22 -56.68
CA MET A 1 -7.56 65.26 -55.75
C MET A 1 -6.75 63.98 -55.75
N ARG A 2 -6.01 63.75 -54.70
CA ARG A 2 -5.08 62.61 -54.57
C ARG A 2 -5.54 61.75 -53.38
N LYS A 3 -6.13 60.56 -53.64
CA LYS A 3 -6.59 59.61 -52.60
C LYS A 3 -5.39 58.83 -52.14
N SER A 4 -5.01 58.96 -50.85
CA SER A 4 -4.04 58.12 -50.15
C SER A 4 -4.70 56.81 -49.79
N ARG A 5 -4.12 55.70 -50.21
CA ARG A 5 -4.47 54.35 -49.76
C ARG A 5 -3.63 54.03 -48.53
N LEU A 6 -4.30 53.95 -47.36
CA LEU A 6 -3.70 53.44 -46.11
C LEU A 6 -3.69 51.92 -46.17
N GLY A 7 -2.54 51.32 -46.31
CA GLY A 7 -2.36 49.88 -46.23
C GLY A 7 -2.44 49.45 -44.77
N LYS A 8 -3.40 48.58 -44.47
CA LYS A 8 -3.47 47.89 -43.16
C LYS A 8 -2.43 46.78 -43.13
N VAL A 9 -1.39 46.98 -42.32
CA VAL A 9 -0.45 45.91 -41.99
C VAL A 9 -1.09 45.04 -40.92
N LEU A 10 -1.42 43.80 -41.26
CA LEU A 10 -1.94 42.81 -40.36
C LEU A 10 -0.74 42.08 -39.69
N ILE A 11 -0.46 42.46 -38.45
CA ILE A 11 0.56 41.77 -37.64
C ILE A 11 -0.08 40.49 -37.09
N ILE A 12 0.26 39.33 -37.67
CA ILE A 12 -0.11 38.02 -37.13
C ILE A 12 0.88 37.72 -35.99
N LEU A 13 0.42 37.90 -34.77
CA LEU A 13 1.13 37.38 -33.57
C LEU A 13 0.98 35.87 -33.54
N MET A 14 2.00 35.18 -33.98
CA MET A 14 2.12 33.72 -33.84
C MET A 14 2.53 33.40 -32.38
N THR A 15 1.55 33.12 -31.52
CA THR A 15 1.78 32.65 -30.18
C THR A 15 2.33 31.21 -30.28
N ILE A 16 3.63 31.05 -30.13
CA ILE A 16 4.26 29.73 -29.95
C ILE A 16 3.88 29.27 -28.55
N SER A 17 2.85 28.42 -28.48
CA SER A 17 2.52 27.69 -27.27
C SER A 17 3.63 26.65 -27.01
N LEU A 18 4.54 26.98 -26.11
CA LEU A 18 5.56 26.05 -25.62
C LEU A 18 4.84 24.99 -24.79
N MET A 19 4.49 23.84 -25.39
CA MET A 19 4.06 22.67 -24.63
C MET A 19 5.26 22.18 -23.83
N LEU A 20 5.33 22.54 -22.56
CA LEU A 20 6.17 21.89 -21.57
C LEU A 20 5.64 20.46 -21.43
N VAL A 21 6.30 19.52 -22.09
CA VAL A 21 6.10 18.09 -21.81
C VAL A 21 6.66 17.87 -20.42
N SER A 22 5.78 18.01 -19.43
CA SER A 22 6.09 17.56 -18.07
C SER A 22 6.21 16.04 -18.11
N CYS A 23 7.41 15.53 -17.93
CA CYS A 23 7.69 14.11 -17.76
C CYS A 23 7.27 13.69 -16.35
N GLY A 24 6.03 13.99 -15.95
CA GLY A 24 5.43 13.64 -14.68
C GLY A 24 4.73 12.29 -14.77
N VAL A 25 4.69 11.58 -13.67
CA VAL A 25 3.87 10.36 -13.54
C VAL A 25 2.41 10.76 -13.76
N LYS A 26 1.72 10.08 -14.71
CA LYS A 26 0.30 10.36 -14.97
C LYS A 26 -0.51 10.01 -13.74
N GLU A 27 -1.21 10.99 -13.19
CA GLU A 27 -2.12 10.78 -12.05
C GLU A 27 -3.29 9.87 -12.44
N TRP A 28 -3.76 9.07 -11.48
CA TRP A 28 -4.89 8.16 -11.63
C TRP A 28 -5.61 7.97 -10.29
N GLY A 29 -6.77 7.29 -10.32
CA GLY A 29 -7.62 7.02 -9.17
C GLY A 29 -8.48 8.20 -8.78
N GLU A 30 -9.34 7.97 -7.82
CA GLU A 30 -10.28 8.94 -7.27
C GLU A 30 -10.12 9.03 -5.75
N GLU A 31 -10.51 10.14 -5.17
CA GLU A 31 -10.57 10.32 -3.74
C GLU A 31 -11.73 9.49 -3.16
N VAL A 32 -11.43 8.63 -2.21
CA VAL A 32 -12.42 7.81 -1.50
C VAL A 32 -12.62 8.40 -0.11
N ALA A 33 -13.87 8.66 0.25
CA ALA A 33 -14.20 9.11 1.60
C ALA A 33 -13.95 7.99 2.62
N ALA A 34 -13.42 8.35 3.79
CA ALA A 34 -13.31 7.40 4.88
C ALA A 34 -14.71 6.90 5.28
N PRO A 35 -14.91 5.58 5.43
CA PRO A 35 -16.16 5.05 5.96
C PRO A 35 -16.34 5.50 7.41
N LYS A 36 -17.61 5.52 7.87
CA LYS A 36 -17.93 5.87 9.26
C LYS A 36 -17.26 4.92 10.25
N ASP A 37 -17.29 3.63 9.93
CA ASP A 37 -16.70 2.56 10.73
C ASP A 37 -15.64 1.87 9.88
N LEU A 38 -14.39 1.94 10.30
CA LEU A 38 -13.27 1.34 9.59
C LEU A 38 -13.24 -0.17 9.76
N PRO A 39 -12.85 -0.95 8.75
CA PRO A 39 -12.68 -2.39 8.89
C PRO A 39 -11.51 -2.70 9.82
N ILE A 40 -11.67 -3.74 10.63
CA ILE A 40 -10.70 -4.17 11.63
C ILE A 40 -10.14 -5.54 11.22
N ALA A 41 -8.84 -5.58 10.96
CA ALA A 41 -8.11 -6.83 10.77
C ALA A 41 -7.68 -7.40 12.11
N THR A 42 -7.99 -8.68 12.34
CA THR A 42 -7.50 -9.49 13.44
C THR A 42 -6.43 -10.44 12.91
N ILE A 43 -5.18 -10.27 13.33
CA ILE A 43 -4.04 -11.08 12.93
C ILE A 43 -3.64 -11.94 14.15
N LYS A 44 -3.90 -13.23 14.11
CA LYS A 44 -3.49 -14.18 15.16
C LYS A 44 -2.14 -14.79 14.83
N VAL A 45 -1.18 -14.62 15.70
CA VAL A 45 0.19 -15.13 15.50
C VAL A 45 0.48 -16.19 16.56
N LYS A 46 0.79 -17.39 16.13
CA LYS A 46 1.02 -18.55 16.97
C LYS A 46 2.13 -18.26 18.02
N ASP A 47 1.84 -18.55 19.26
CA ASP A 47 2.76 -18.37 20.41
C ASP A 47 3.14 -16.90 20.74
N TYR A 48 2.62 -15.93 19.95
CA TYR A 48 2.88 -14.51 20.16
C TYR A 48 1.64 -13.76 20.65
N GLY A 49 0.47 -13.98 20.06
CA GLY A 49 -0.78 -13.33 20.43
C GLY A 49 -1.54 -12.76 19.23
N THR A 50 -2.37 -11.75 19.50
CA THR A 50 -3.26 -11.16 18.50
C THR A 50 -2.93 -9.68 18.30
N ILE A 51 -2.82 -9.27 17.03
CA ILE A 51 -2.65 -7.89 16.60
C ILE A 51 -3.97 -7.44 15.99
N LEU A 52 -4.48 -6.27 16.38
CA LEU A 52 -5.63 -5.62 15.76
C LEU A 52 -5.16 -4.40 14.97
N ALA A 53 -5.63 -4.28 13.73
CA ALA A 53 -5.31 -3.14 12.87
C ALA A 53 -6.56 -2.58 12.20
N GLU A 54 -6.71 -1.27 12.22
CA GLU A 54 -7.65 -0.56 11.35
C GLU A 54 -7.13 -0.55 9.93
N LEU A 55 -8.03 -0.73 8.94
CA LEU A 55 -7.70 -0.59 7.53
C LEU A 55 -8.27 0.73 6.99
N TYR A 56 -7.55 1.35 6.08
CA TYR A 56 -7.83 2.71 5.61
C TYR A 56 -8.16 2.75 4.11
N PRO A 57 -9.39 2.40 3.71
CA PRO A 57 -9.80 2.41 2.29
C PRO A 57 -9.72 3.80 1.66
N GLN A 58 -9.77 4.88 2.45
CA GLN A 58 -9.60 6.24 1.96
C GLN A 58 -8.18 6.52 1.43
N TYR A 59 -7.16 5.78 1.89
CA TYR A 59 -5.77 5.93 1.43
C TYR A 59 -5.42 4.95 0.31
N ALA A 60 -5.92 3.72 0.36
CA ALA A 60 -5.58 2.67 -0.59
C ALA A 60 -6.76 1.70 -0.79
N PRO A 61 -7.84 2.14 -1.48
CA PRO A 61 -9.08 1.38 -1.58
C PRO A 61 -8.91 -0.01 -2.19
N ASN A 62 -8.18 -0.14 -3.29
CA ASN A 62 -8.00 -1.44 -3.94
C ASN A 62 -7.06 -2.36 -3.14
N THR A 63 -6.06 -1.81 -2.48
CA THR A 63 -5.17 -2.54 -1.58
C THR A 63 -5.94 -3.08 -0.36
N VAL A 64 -6.84 -2.27 0.21
CA VAL A 64 -7.73 -2.72 1.30
C VAL A 64 -8.70 -3.80 0.83
N ASN A 65 -9.35 -3.62 -0.33
CA ASN A 65 -10.23 -4.64 -0.92
C ASN A 65 -9.49 -5.97 -1.11
N ASN A 66 -8.28 -5.91 -1.65
CA ASN A 66 -7.42 -7.07 -1.86
C ASN A 66 -7.06 -7.77 -0.54
N PHE A 67 -6.64 -7.02 0.45
CA PHE A 67 -6.30 -7.57 1.76
C PHE A 67 -7.51 -8.21 2.44
N ILE A 68 -8.69 -7.57 2.40
CA ILE A 68 -9.95 -8.11 2.94
C ILE A 68 -10.33 -9.40 2.23
N SER A 69 -10.33 -9.40 0.89
CA SER A 69 -10.67 -10.59 0.10
C SER A 69 -9.74 -11.76 0.44
N LEU A 70 -8.43 -11.55 0.45
CA LEU A 70 -7.45 -12.59 0.79
C LEU A 70 -7.63 -13.09 2.23
N ALA A 71 -7.78 -12.18 3.20
CA ALA A 71 -7.93 -12.52 4.62
C ALA A 71 -9.20 -13.33 4.90
N ASN A 72 -10.34 -12.89 4.38
CA ASN A 72 -11.62 -13.53 4.66
C ASN A 72 -11.81 -14.84 3.87
N ASN A 73 -11.04 -15.06 2.80
CA ASN A 73 -10.95 -16.34 2.10
C ASN A 73 -9.89 -17.30 2.71
N GLY A 74 -9.24 -16.94 3.84
CA GLY A 74 -8.28 -17.80 4.53
C GLY A 74 -6.92 -17.91 3.85
N PHE A 75 -6.60 -17.02 2.89
CA PHE A 75 -5.32 -17.08 2.16
C PHE A 75 -4.11 -17.00 3.08
N TYR A 76 -4.19 -16.23 4.16
CA TYR A 76 -3.08 -16.01 5.09
C TYR A 76 -2.92 -17.10 6.16
N ASP A 77 -3.84 -18.07 6.22
CA ASP A 77 -3.83 -19.10 7.27
C ASP A 77 -2.63 -20.03 7.09
N GLY A 78 -1.79 -20.11 8.12
CA GLY A 78 -0.55 -20.90 8.11
C GLY A 78 0.65 -20.22 7.42
N ILE A 79 0.49 -19.05 6.85
CA ILE A 79 1.59 -18.26 6.25
C ILE A 79 2.45 -17.66 7.38
N THR A 80 3.72 -17.37 7.08
CA THR A 80 4.66 -16.89 8.09
C THR A 80 5.03 -15.41 7.91
N PHE A 81 5.49 -14.79 9.01
CA PHE A 81 6.37 -13.65 8.92
C PHE A 81 7.76 -14.14 8.54
N HIS A 82 8.09 -14.09 7.26
CA HIS A 82 9.30 -14.70 6.69
C HIS A 82 10.52 -13.77 6.71
N ARG A 83 10.32 -12.47 6.97
CA ARG A 83 11.38 -11.47 6.98
C ARG A 83 11.21 -10.50 8.15
N ILE A 84 12.30 -10.27 8.89
CA ILE A 84 12.36 -9.31 9.99
C ILE A 84 13.59 -8.42 9.79
N VAL A 85 13.37 -7.11 9.79
CA VAL A 85 14.44 -6.12 9.81
C VAL A 85 14.26 -5.24 11.04
N LYS A 86 15.18 -5.36 11.97
CA LYS A 86 15.14 -4.63 13.24
C LYS A 86 15.12 -3.12 13.02
N ASP A 87 14.35 -2.40 13.83
CA ASP A 87 14.12 -0.96 13.72
C ASP A 87 13.57 -0.55 12.34
N PHE A 88 12.83 -1.45 11.68
CA PHE A 88 12.24 -1.18 10.37
C PHE A 88 10.89 -1.87 10.16
N VAL A 89 10.89 -3.20 9.88
CA VAL A 89 9.64 -3.92 9.53
C VAL A 89 9.67 -5.38 9.98
N ILE A 90 8.46 -5.94 10.16
CA ILE A 90 8.18 -7.37 10.05
C ILE A 90 7.32 -7.59 8.79
N GLN A 91 7.69 -8.55 7.93
CA GLN A 91 7.04 -8.80 6.64
C GLN A 91 6.53 -10.23 6.55
N GLY A 92 5.29 -10.38 6.11
CA GLY A 92 4.62 -11.66 5.91
C GLY A 92 3.74 -11.67 4.66
N GLY A 93 2.85 -12.67 4.55
CA GLY A 93 1.87 -12.76 3.47
C GLY A 93 2.40 -13.44 2.19
N ASP A 94 3.58 -14.06 2.25
CA ASP A 94 4.13 -14.86 1.16
C ASP A 94 3.76 -16.33 1.38
N PRO A 95 2.96 -16.97 0.49
CA PRO A 95 2.61 -18.38 0.63
C PRO A 95 3.81 -19.33 0.50
N ASP A 96 4.89 -18.90 -0.15
CA ASP A 96 6.11 -19.71 -0.30
C ASP A 96 7.13 -19.46 0.82
N GLY A 97 6.95 -18.41 1.62
CA GLY A 97 7.86 -18.01 2.70
C GLY A 97 9.27 -17.61 2.25
N LYS A 98 9.47 -17.26 0.96
CA LYS A 98 10.78 -16.97 0.34
C LYS A 98 10.91 -15.52 -0.13
N GLY A 99 9.87 -14.71 0.03
CA GLY A 99 9.82 -13.32 -0.43
C GLY A 99 9.41 -13.14 -1.89
N THR A 100 9.06 -14.23 -2.61
CA THR A 100 8.75 -14.20 -4.05
C THR A 100 7.34 -14.68 -4.39
N GLY A 101 6.63 -15.29 -3.46
CA GLY A 101 5.28 -15.80 -3.65
C GLY A 101 4.21 -14.71 -3.57
N GLY A 102 3.01 -15.07 -4.01
CA GLY A 102 1.86 -14.17 -4.04
C GLY A 102 0.56 -14.91 -4.37
N PRO A 103 -0.55 -14.18 -4.58
CA PRO A 103 -1.88 -14.76 -4.77
C PRO A 103 -2.15 -15.23 -6.21
N GLY A 104 -1.15 -15.19 -7.09
CA GLY A 104 -1.30 -15.53 -8.52
C GLY A 104 -1.72 -14.36 -9.42
N TYR A 105 -1.78 -13.15 -8.86
CA TYR A 105 -2.05 -11.90 -9.56
C TYR A 105 -1.34 -10.74 -8.85
N SER A 106 -1.33 -9.57 -9.48
CA SER A 106 -0.89 -8.33 -8.84
C SER A 106 -2.00 -7.28 -8.83
N ILE A 107 -1.79 -6.23 -8.07
CA ILE A 107 -2.65 -5.05 -8.01
C ILE A 107 -1.84 -3.80 -8.30
N ARG A 108 -2.51 -2.78 -8.80
CA ARG A 108 -1.89 -1.48 -9.04
C ARG A 108 -1.48 -0.81 -7.73
N GLY A 109 -0.27 -0.26 -7.69
CA GLY A 109 0.28 0.36 -6.49
C GLY A 109 -0.34 1.73 -6.21
N GLU A 110 -1.06 1.86 -5.10
CA GLU A 110 -1.79 3.06 -4.67
C GLU A 110 -0.89 3.98 -3.83
N PHE A 111 0.08 4.64 -4.47
CA PHE A 111 0.99 5.60 -3.83
C PHE A 111 1.44 6.70 -4.80
N LYS A 112 1.85 7.83 -4.25
CA LYS A 112 2.17 9.06 -5.00
C LYS A 112 3.19 8.85 -6.12
N GLY A 113 4.26 8.09 -5.85
CA GLY A 113 5.29 7.78 -6.83
C GLY A 113 4.80 6.94 -8.02
N ASN A 114 3.61 6.35 -7.93
CA ASN A 114 2.92 5.63 -9.01
C ASN A 114 1.74 6.41 -9.61
N GLY A 115 1.58 7.67 -9.25
CA GLY A 115 0.53 8.55 -9.77
C GLY A 115 -0.77 8.56 -8.96
N TYR A 116 -0.86 7.80 -7.87
CA TYR A 116 -2.00 7.83 -6.96
C TYR A 116 -1.75 8.81 -5.81
N LYS A 117 -2.30 10.02 -5.90
CA LYS A 117 -1.99 11.13 -4.99
C LYS A 117 -2.72 11.08 -3.65
N TYR A 118 -3.76 10.28 -3.54
CA TYR A 118 -4.64 10.26 -2.37
C TYR A 118 -4.08 9.46 -1.19
N ASN A 119 -3.07 8.63 -1.42
CA ASN A 119 -2.37 7.96 -0.32
C ASN A 119 -1.36 8.91 0.31
N THR A 120 -1.75 9.49 1.43
CA THR A 120 -0.93 10.39 2.24
C THR A 120 -0.55 9.79 3.60
N LEU A 121 -0.79 8.49 3.79
CA LEU A 121 -0.44 7.78 5.02
C LEU A 121 1.08 7.72 5.16
N GLU A 122 1.59 8.31 6.24
CA GLU A 122 3.01 8.24 6.59
C GLU A 122 3.36 6.87 7.17
N HIS A 123 4.55 6.36 6.87
CA HIS A 123 5.04 5.07 7.40
C HIS A 123 5.57 5.23 8.83
N ASP A 124 4.67 5.60 9.73
CA ASP A 124 4.92 5.59 11.16
C ASP A 124 4.87 4.16 11.72
N GLU A 125 5.37 3.99 12.95
CA GLU A 125 5.29 2.75 13.70
C GLU A 125 3.84 2.21 13.75
N GLY A 126 3.69 0.90 13.52
CA GLY A 126 2.42 0.20 13.46
C GLY A 126 1.68 0.28 12.11
N VAL A 127 2.15 1.05 11.14
CA VAL A 127 1.51 1.13 9.82
C VAL A 127 1.69 -0.17 9.06
N LEU A 128 0.58 -0.66 8.46
CA LEU A 128 0.55 -1.76 7.51
C LEU A 128 0.73 -1.19 6.11
N SER A 129 1.63 -1.77 5.32
CA SER A 129 1.90 -1.35 3.95
C SER A 129 2.11 -2.54 3.02
N MET A 130 1.70 -2.39 1.76
CA MET A 130 1.81 -3.45 0.74
C MET A 130 3.25 -3.57 0.26
N ALA A 131 3.81 -4.77 0.38
CA ALA A 131 5.11 -5.08 -0.18
C ALA A 131 5.01 -5.23 -1.71
N ARG A 132 6.10 -4.97 -2.40
CA ARG A 132 6.20 -5.08 -3.86
C ARG A 132 7.62 -5.36 -4.33
N ALA A 133 7.76 -5.84 -5.54
CA ALA A 133 9.03 -5.93 -6.25
C ALA A 133 9.46 -4.54 -6.80
N LYS A 134 10.38 -4.51 -7.76
CA LYS A 134 10.82 -3.27 -8.39
C LYS A 134 9.70 -2.60 -9.19
N ASP A 135 8.85 -3.40 -9.83
CA ASP A 135 7.65 -2.90 -10.49
C ASP A 135 6.70 -2.31 -9.46
N LYS A 136 6.16 -1.14 -9.75
CA LYS A 136 5.25 -0.42 -8.87
C LYS A 136 3.87 -1.08 -8.75
N ASP A 137 3.50 -1.85 -9.75
CA ASP A 137 2.22 -2.55 -9.87
C ASP A 137 2.36 -4.05 -9.57
N SER A 138 3.34 -4.45 -8.77
CA SER A 138 3.61 -5.83 -8.37
C SER A 138 3.16 -6.19 -6.95
N GLY A 139 2.37 -5.35 -6.31
CA GLY A 139 1.73 -5.69 -5.04
C GLY A 139 0.81 -6.89 -5.21
N GLY A 140 0.81 -7.81 -4.24
CA GLY A 140 -0.02 -9.02 -4.26
C GLY A 140 -0.60 -9.32 -2.89
N SER A 141 -0.03 -10.31 -2.20
CA SER A 141 -0.44 -10.68 -0.84
C SER A 141 0.54 -10.28 0.24
N GLN A 142 1.81 -10.02 -0.11
CA GLN A 142 2.81 -9.70 0.89
C GLN A 142 2.60 -8.30 1.47
N PHE A 143 2.68 -8.20 2.78
CA PHE A 143 2.57 -6.94 3.52
C PHE A 143 3.64 -6.86 4.60
N PHE A 144 3.91 -5.66 5.06
CA PHE A 144 4.77 -5.43 6.22
C PHE A 144 4.11 -4.52 7.24
N ILE A 145 4.50 -4.69 8.50
CA ILE A 145 4.12 -3.81 9.61
C ILE A 145 5.37 -3.06 10.04
N MET A 146 5.26 -1.75 10.08
CA MET A 146 6.35 -0.89 10.53
C MET A 146 6.63 -1.09 12.02
N THR A 147 7.88 -1.31 12.39
CA THR A 147 8.33 -1.33 13.79
C THR A 147 8.96 -0.01 14.21
N LYS A 148 9.20 0.87 13.25
CA LYS A 148 9.73 2.22 13.46
C LYS A 148 9.34 3.11 12.28
N LYS A 149 9.26 4.43 12.50
CA LYS A 149 9.01 5.40 11.43
C LYS A 149 10.08 5.36 10.35
N ALA A 150 9.66 5.34 9.08
CA ALA A 150 10.53 5.32 7.91
C ALA A 150 9.99 6.21 6.78
N SER A 151 10.17 7.52 6.90
CA SER A 151 9.63 8.52 5.96
C SER A 151 10.16 8.38 4.51
N ASN A 152 11.24 7.63 4.30
CA ASN A 152 11.74 7.30 2.95
C ASN A 152 10.81 6.35 2.17
N LEU A 153 9.85 5.71 2.84
CA LEU A 153 8.82 4.89 2.21
C LEU A 153 7.59 5.70 1.79
N ASP A 154 7.41 6.90 2.34
CA ASP A 154 6.25 7.75 2.07
C ASP A 154 6.16 8.09 0.58
N GLY A 155 4.96 7.89 0.02
CA GLY A 155 4.73 8.06 -1.40
C GLY A 155 5.42 7.06 -2.33
N SER A 156 6.09 6.02 -1.77
CA SER A 156 6.78 4.96 -2.53
C SER A 156 6.16 3.58 -2.32
N TYR A 157 5.36 3.42 -1.26
CA TYR A 157 4.61 2.22 -0.93
C TYR A 157 3.18 2.57 -0.54
N ALA A 158 2.27 1.61 -0.70
CA ALA A 158 0.86 1.76 -0.35
C ALA A 158 0.62 1.39 1.12
N GLY A 159 0.73 2.38 2.02
CA GLY A 159 0.23 2.24 3.38
C GLY A 159 -1.29 2.09 3.34
N PHE A 160 -1.84 1.10 4.06
CA PHE A 160 -3.28 0.78 3.96
C PHE A 160 -3.97 0.50 5.29
N GLY A 161 -3.25 0.59 6.41
CA GLY A 161 -3.80 0.37 7.74
C GLY A 161 -2.81 0.70 8.85
N LYS A 162 -3.26 0.58 10.10
CA LYS A 162 -2.42 0.80 11.27
C LYS A 162 -2.84 -0.10 12.44
N VAL A 163 -1.87 -0.64 13.14
CA VAL A 163 -2.07 -1.38 14.40
C VAL A 163 -2.67 -0.45 15.43
N ILE A 164 -3.78 -0.89 16.04
CA ILE A 164 -4.47 -0.20 17.14
C ILE A 164 -4.33 -0.93 18.47
N GLU A 165 -4.10 -2.26 18.42
CA GLU A 165 -3.80 -3.08 19.60
C GLU A 165 -2.77 -4.15 19.23
N GLY A 166 -1.91 -4.55 20.19
CA GLY A 166 -0.90 -5.59 19.98
C GLY A 166 0.39 -5.08 19.34
N LEU A 167 0.74 -3.80 19.48
CA LEU A 167 2.01 -3.25 19.01
C LEU A 167 3.20 -3.90 19.77
N ASP A 168 3.01 -4.26 21.04
CA ASP A 168 3.97 -5.03 21.83
C ASP A 168 4.23 -6.43 21.22
N ILE A 169 3.20 -7.04 20.62
CA ILE A 169 3.33 -8.31 19.89
C ILE A 169 4.16 -8.11 18.62
N VAL A 170 3.95 -7.01 17.88
CA VAL A 170 4.78 -6.65 16.73
C VAL A 170 6.25 -6.54 17.14
N HIS A 171 6.55 -5.86 18.24
CA HIS A 171 7.92 -5.75 18.76
C HIS A 171 8.48 -7.09 19.29
N LYS A 172 7.63 -7.92 19.87
CA LYS A 172 8.04 -9.28 20.28
C LYS A 172 8.44 -10.12 19.07
N ILE A 173 7.72 -10.01 17.96
CA ILE A 173 8.08 -10.67 16.69
C ILE A 173 9.38 -10.09 16.14
N GLU A 174 9.53 -8.77 16.12
CA GLU A 174 10.75 -8.08 15.70
C GLU A 174 11.98 -8.55 16.50
N GLY A 175 11.80 -8.83 17.78
CA GLY A 175 12.85 -9.32 18.69
C GLY A 175 13.23 -10.80 18.49
N ALA A 176 12.60 -11.51 17.57
CA ALA A 176 12.93 -12.91 17.30
C ALA A 176 14.34 -13.06 16.72
N GLU A 177 14.99 -14.19 17.03
CA GLU A 177 16.30 -14.50 16.46
C GLU A 177 16.21 -14.72 14.94
N VAL A 178 17.09 -14.05 14.20
CA VAL A 178 17.18 -14.15 12.74
C VAL A 178 18.54 -14.69 12.27
N SER A 179 18.54 -15.23 11.05
CA SER A 179 19.75 -15.49 10.25
C SER A 179 19.68 -14.60 9.02
N GLY A 180 20.50 -13.54 8.99
CA GLY A 180 20.25 -12.42 8.10
C GLY A 180 18.94 -11.70 8.47
N GLU A 181 17.94 -11.76 7.61
CA GLU A 181 16.62 -11.20 7.86
C GLU A 181 15.53 -12.28 8.06
N THR A 182 15.88 -13.55 7.95
CA THR A 182 14.96 -14.69 8.09
C THR A 182 14.91 -15.18 9.54
N PRO A 183 13.71 -15.27 10.15
CA PRO A 183 13.55 -15.84 11.49
C PRO A 183 14.11 -17.26 11.57
N LYS A 184 14.91 -17.56 12.63
CA LYS A 184 15.43 -18.91 12.86
C LYS A 184 14.36 -19.94 13.22
N LYS A 185 13.25 -19.47 13.80
CA LYS A 185 12.04 -20.27 14.04
C LYS A 185 10.90 -19.66 13.27
N GLU A 186 10.08 -20.48 12.64
CA GLU A 186 8.90 -20.00 11.91
C GLU A 186 7.97 -19.24 12.85
N ILE A 187 7.51 -18.07 12.37
CA ILE A 187 6.53 -17.25 13.06
C ILE A 187 5.24 -17.30 12.24
N VAL A 188 4.35 -18.19 12.65
CA VAL A 188 3.17 -18.57 11.88
C VAL A 188 2.01 -17.62 12.18
N ILE A 189 1.40 -17.08 11.14
CA ILE A 189 0.10 -16.44 11.16
C ILE A 189 -0.93 -17.58 11.20
N GLU A 190 -1.62 -17.77 12.32
CA GLU A 190 -2.65 -18.80 12.42
C GLU A 190 -3.83 -18.49 11.54
N GLU A 191 -4.27 -17.23 11.56
CA GLU A 191 -5.30 -16.68 10.67
C GLU A 191 -5.25 -15.16 10.62
N ILE A 192 -5.77 -14.60 9.52
CA ILE A 192 -6.18 -13.20 9.44
C ILE A 192 -7.65 -13.15 9.05
N ARG A 193 -8.46 -12.39 9.78
CA ARG A 193 -9.87 -12.12 9.46
C ARG A 193 -10.14 -10.63 9.59
N VAL A 194 -11.00 -10.12 8.72
CA VAL A 194 -11.39 -8.71 8.72
C VAL A 194 -12.87 -8.58 9.00
N ASP A 195 -13.19 -7.90 10.11
CA ASP A 195 -14.55 -7.42 10.40
C ASP A 195 -14.78 -6.13 9.60
N THR A 196 -15.63 -6.20 8.59
CA THR A 196 -15.95 -5.07 7.72
C THR A 196 -17.03 -4.14 8.29
N LYS A 197 -17.49 -4.38 9.52
CA LYS A 197 -18.56 -3.61 10.19
C LYS A 197 -19.87 -3.54 9.39
N GLY A 198 -20.12 -4.58 8.58
CA GLY A 198 -21.30 -4.66 7.71
C GLY A 198 -21.18 -3.85 6.41
N VAL A 199 -20.04 -3.25 6.14
CA VAL A 199 -19.76 -2.57 4.86
C VAL A 199 -19.36 -3.63 3.82
N ASN A 200 -19.92 -3.54 2.62
CA ASN A 200 -19.53 -4.40 1.52
C ASN A 200 -18.32 -3.83 0.80
N TYR A 201 -17.22 -4.56 0.81
CA TYR A 201 -15.99 -4.27 0.07
C TYR A 201 -15.97 -5.11 -1.21
N PRO A 202 -15.82 -4.51 -2.41
CA PRO A 202 -15.79 -5.27 -3.66
C PRO A 202 -14.52 -6.12 -3.77
N GLU A 203 -14.54 -7.11 -4.68
CA GLU A 203 -13.34 -7.82 -5.08
C GLU A 203 -12.31 -6.82 -5.63
N PRO A 204 -11.00 -7.07 -5.41
CA PRO A 204 -9.98 -6.17 -5.92
C PRO A 204 -9.89 -6.17 -7.44
N GLU A 205 -9.53 -5.02 -8.01
CA GLU A 205 -9.08 -4.93 -9.39
C GLU A 205 -7.70 -5.60 -9.51
N LYS A 206 -7.60 -6.62 -10.33
CA LYS A 206 -6.40 -7.44 -10.56
C LYS A 206 -5.75 -7.08 -11.90
N LEU A 207 -4.43 -7.24 -11.98
CA LEU A 207 -3.62 -7.07 -13.19
C LEU A 207 -3.14 -8.42 -13.73
#